data_04cba9d5d92ff38762a5ef63d03cd1a3
#
_entry.id   04cba9d5d92ff38762a5ef63d03cd1a3
#
_cell.length_a   1.000
_cell.length_b   1.000
_cell.length_c   1.000
_cell.angle_alpha   90.00
_cell.angle_beta   90.00
_cell.angle_gamma   90.00
#
_symmetry.space_group_name_H-M   'P 1'
#
loop_
_entity.id
_entity.type
_entity.pdbx_description
1 polymer ?
#
loop_
_entity_poly.entity_id
_entity_poly.type
_entity_poly.pdbx_seq_one_letter_code
_entity_poly.pdbx_strand_id
1 'polypeptide(L)'
;MSGINTIQELQKRFKPEAARNVSATYLFAVRGQGGSMVLTKINDGEVSFEDVSNDANPNGKADCVISVNSDDLKQILEGNMSAMTAALSGVLAIEGELGLAMQLVPIFFDGQALM
;
A
#
# COMPACT_ATOMS: atom_id res chain seq x y z
N MET A 1 -1.74 17.13 15.26
CA MET A 1 -1.09 16.17 14.47
C MET A 1 -1.83 15.95 13.17
N SER A 2 -1.14 16.02 12.10
CA SER A 2 -1.76 15.93 10.80
C SER A 2 -1.25 14.70 10.07
N GLY A 3 -2.10 14.15 9.22
CA GLY A 3 -1.75 13.02 8.39
C GLY A 3 -1.74 11.71 9.14
N ILE A 4 -1.24 10.70 8.48
CA ILE A 4 -1.15 9.36 9.05
C ILE A 4 0.30 8.91 9.04
N ASN A 5 0.62 7.97 9.91
CA ASN A 5 1.90 7.29 9.85
C ASN A 5 1.70 6.05 9.00
N THR A 6 2.08 6.15 7.74
CA THR A 6 1.80 5.09 6.77
C THR A 6 2.41 3.76 7.20
N ILE A 7 3.66 3.77 7.65
CA ILE A 7 4.32 2.54 8.04
C ILE A 7 3.59 1.87 9.21
N GLN A 8 3.24 2.65 10.23
CA GLN A 8 2.55 2.09 11.39
C GLN A 8 1.19 1.52 11.00
N GLU A 9 0.46 2.23 10.15
CA GLU A 9 -0.85 1.77 9.75
C GLU A 9 -0.77 0.49 8.93
N LEU A 10 0.20 0.39 8.04
CA LEU A 10 0.38 -0.81 7.26
C LEU A 10 0.83 -1.98 8.13
N GLN A 11 1.71 -1.73 9.11
CA GLN A 11 2.16 -2.78 10.01
C GLN A 11 1.01 -3.37 10.82
N LYS A 12 0.11 -2.52 11.28
CA LYS A 12 -1.03 -2.98 12.05
C LYS A 12 -1.94 -3.91 11.28
N ARG A 13 -2.00 -3.71 9.97
CA ARG A 13 -2.96 -4.43 9.12
C ARG A 13 -2.33 -5.57 8.33
N PHE A 14 -1.03 -5.76 8.48
CA PHE A 14 -0.34 -6.81 7.75
C PHE A 14 -0.82 -8.19 8.20
N LYS A 15 -1.16 -9.03 7.23
CA LYS A 15 -1.61 -10.39 7.48
C LYS A 15 -0.59 -11.35 6.89
N PRO A 16 0.27 -11.94 7.75
CA PRO A 16 1.32 -12.84 7.25
C PRO A 16 0.78 -14.03 6.48
N GLU A 17 -0.35 -14.56 6.91
CA GLU A 17 -0.92 -15.73 6.25
C GLU A 17 -1.38 -15.42 4.82
N ALA A 18 -1.78 -14.18 4.56
CA ALA A 18 -2.18 -13.78 3.21
C ALA A 18 -0.97 -13.47 2.34
N ALA A 19 0.18 -13.25 2.96
CA ALA A 19 1.41 -12.92 2.24
C ALA A 19 2.25 -14.15 1.93
N ARG A 20 1.80 -15.33 2.28
CA ARG A 20 2.53 -16.56 1.96
C ARG A 20 2.60 -16.74 0.45
N ASN A 21 3.76 -17.12 -0.03
CA ASN A 21 4.04 -17.36 -1.45
C ASN A 21 3.99 -16.06 -2.26
N VAL A 22 3.98 -14.91 -1.60
CA VAL A 22 4.07 -13.62 -2.27
C VAL A 22 5.49 -13.09 -2.09
N SER A 23 6.13 -12.76 -3.20
CA SER A 23 7.48 -12.23 -3.20
C SER A 23 7.50 -11.05 -4.15
N ALA A 24 7.38 -9.85 -3.62
CA ALA A 24 7.29 -8.66 -4.46
C ALA A 24 7.63 -7.42 -3.65
N THR A 25 8.01 -6.37 -4.34
CA THR A 25 8.33 -5.09 -3.73
C THR A 25 7.34 -4.05 -4.24
N TYR A 26 6.72 -3.33 -3.33
CA TYR A 26 5.72 -2.32 -3.66
C TYR A 26 6.18 -0.97 -3.15
N LEU A 27 5.89 0.07 -3.91
CA LEU A 27 6.12 1.43 -3.45
C LEU A 27 4.77 2.09 -3.19
N PHE A 28 4.53 2.48 -1.95
CA PHE A 28 3.37 3.28 -1.61
C PHE A 28 3.75 4.75 -1.69
N ALA A 29 3.30 5.42 -2.74
CA ALA A 29 3.54 6.84 -2.92
C ALA A 29 2.32 7.58 -2.34
N VAL A 30 2.40 7.94 -1.08
CA VAL A 30 1.31 8.60 -0.37
C VAL A 30 1.53 10.09 -0.45
N ARG A 31 0.55 10.80 -1.02
CA ARG A 31 0.63 12.24 -1.24
C ARG A 31 -0.22 12.96 -0.22
N GLY A 32 0.02 14.25 -0.11
CA GLY A 32 -0.76 15.10 0.76
C GLY A 32 -0.15 15.24 2.12
N GLN A 33 -0.94 15.72 3.04
CA GLN A 33 -0.48 16.04 4.38
C GLN A 33 -0.17 14.74 5.13
N GLY A 34 1.03 14.65 5.64
CA GLY A 34 1.47 13.45 6.32
C GLY A 34 1.86 12.33 5.37
N GLY A 35 1.95 12.62 4.07
CA GLY A 35 2.30 11.61 3.09
C GLY A 35 3.77 11.26 3.12
N SER A 36 4.10 10.14 2.51
CA SER A 36 5.48 9.66 2.42
C SER A 36 5.56 8.64 1.31
N MET A 37 6.79 8.26 0.97
CA MET A 37 7.02 7.17 0.03
C MET A 37 7.61 6.01 0.81
N VAL A 38 6.89 4.91 0.83
CA VAL A 38 7.25 3.75 1.64
C VAL A 38 7.48 2.55 0.73
N LEU A 39 8.70 2.03 0.75
CA LEU A 39 9.03 0.82 0.02
C LEU A 39 8.69 -0.37 0.90
N THR A 40 7.81 -1.23 0.40
CA THR A 40 7.29 -2.37 1.14
C THR A 40 7.73 -3.64 0.45
N LYS A 41 8.58 -4.40 1.10
CA LYS A 41 9.07 -5.68 0.57
C LYS A 41 8.36 -6.81 1.27
N ILE A 42 7.74 -7.67 0.49
CA ILE A 42 7.05 -8.85 1.00
C ILE A 42 7.80 -10.08 0.50
N ASN A 43 8.09 -10.99 1.41
CA ASN A 43 8.79 -12.21 1.08
C ASN A 43 8.23 -13.35 1.91
N ASP A 44 7.30 -14.08 1.32
CA ASP A 44 6.77 -15.33 1.89
C ASP A 44 6.37 -15.17 3.36
N GLY A 45 5.41 -14.31 3.60
CA GLY A 45 4.87 -14.09 4.94
C GLY A 45 5.61 -13.07 5.78
N GLU A 46 6.71 -12.53 5.28
CA GLU A 46 7.47 -11.50 5.97
C GLU A 46 7.36 -10.18 5.24
N VAL A 47 7.43 -9.10 5.98
CA VAL A 47 7.34 -7.76 5.39
C VAL A 47 8.38 -6.86 6.02
N SER A 48 8.93 -5.97 5.21
CA SER A 48 9.78 -4.90 5.70
C SER A 48 9.36 -3.59 5.04
N PHE A 49 9.52 -2.50 5.78
CA PHE A 49 9.15 -1.17 5.34
C PHE A 49 10.35 -0.26 5.38
N GLU A 50 10.49 0.58 4.37
CA GLU A 50 11.57 1.55 4.31
C GLU A 50 11.01 2.86 3.79
N ASP A 51 11.27 3.96 4.50
CA ASP A 51 10.87 5.28 4.03
C ASP A 51 11.90 5.73 2.99
N VAL A 52 11.45 5.86 1.75
CA VAL A 52 12.32 6.24 0.65
C VAL A 52 11.96 7.62 0.09
N SER A 53 11.33 8.45 0.92
CA SER A 53 10.88 9.78 0.49
C SER A 53 12.03 10.64 -0.03
N ASN A 54 13.26 10.40 0.44
CA ASN A 54 14.42 11.18 0.04
C ASN A 54 15.24 10.53 -1.06
N ASP A 55 14.82 9.37 -1.55
CA ASP A 55 15.53 8.70 -2.63
C ASP A 55 15.36 9.46 -3.93
N ALA A 56 16.41 9.47 -4.75
CA ALA A 56 16.37 10.11 -6.05
C ALA A 56 15.47 9.35 -7.03
N ASN A 57 15.41 8.03 -6.90
CA ASN A 57 14.62 7.21 -7.82
C ASN A 57 13.96 6.05 -7.06
N PRO A 58 12.98 6.36 -6.21
CA PRO A 58 12.34 5.30 -5.41
C PRO A 58 11.54 4.32 -6.28
N ASN A 59 10.99 4.79 -7.40
CA ASN A 59 10.19 3.94 -8.27
C ASN A 59 10.97 2.79 -8.87
N GLY A 60 12.28 2.99 -9.11
CA GLY A 60 13.11 1.98 -9.73
C GLY A 60 13.33 0.75 -8.88
N LYS A 61 13.00 0.81 -7.60
CA LYS A 61 13.19 -0.30 -6.67
C LYS A 61 11.95 -1.17 -6.53
N ALA A 62 10.84 -0.77 -7.11
CA ALA A 62 9.56 -1.44 -6.89
C ALA A 62 9.09 -2.17 -8.12
N ASP A 63 8.45 -3.30 -7.89
CA ASP A 63 7.77 -4.04 -8.95
C ASP A 63 6.43 -3.42 -9.28
N CYS A 64 5.86 -2.70 -8.33
CA CYS A 64 4.55 -2.08 -8.48
C CYS A 64 4.53 -0.81 -7.66
N VAL A 65 3.97 0.27 -8.22
CA VAL A 65 3.85 1.55 -7.52
C VAL A 65 2.37 1.84 -7.30
N ILE A 66 2.03 2.16 -6.07
CA ILE A 66 0.66 2.47 -5.68
C ILE A 66 0.64 3.92 -5.18
N SER A 67 -0.06 4.78 -5.91
CA SER A 67 -0.15 6.20 -5.59
C SER A 67 -1.52 6.52 -5.06
N VAL A 68 -1.58 7.23 -3.94
CA VAL A 68 -2.84 7.56 -3.29
C VAL A 68 -2.63 8.77 -2.38
N ASN A 69 -3.67 9.58 -2.17
CA ASN A 69 -3.61 10.65 -1.19
C ASN A 69 -3.72 10.09 0.21
N SER A 70 -3.09 10.76 1.17
CA SER A 70 -3.10 10.30 2.56
C SER A 70 -4.52 10.20 3.10
N ASP A 71 -5.39 11.15 2.77
CA ASP A 71 -6.77 11.11 3.24
C ASP A 71 -7.51 9.91 2.68
N ASP A 72 -7.29 9.61 1.41
CA ASP A 72 -7.95 8.47 0.77
C ASP A 72 -7.41 7.16 1.30
N LEU A 73 -6.10 7.09 1.52
CA LEU A 73 -5.51 5.88 2.11
C LEU A 73 -6.10 5.61 3.49
N LYS A 74 -6.28 6.67 4.28
CA LYS A 74 -6.88 6.53 5.60
C LYS A 74 -8.29 5.96 5.49
N GLN A 75 -9.08 6.45 4.54
CA GLN A 75 -10.44 5.93 4.34
C GLN A 75 -10.42 4.46 3.96
N ILE A 76 -9.49 4.06 3.12
CA ILE A 76 -9.37 2.66 2.73
C ILE A 76 -8.98 1.81 3.94
N LEU A 77 -8.01 2.25 4.71
CA LEU A 77 -7.52 1.50 5.86
C LEU A 77 -8.57 1.39 6.96
N GLU A 78 -9.44 2.38 7.08
CA GLU A 78 -10.50 2.36 8.09
C GLU A 78 -11.74 1.60 7.64
N GLY A 79 -11.75 1.13 6.41
CA GLY A 79 -12.87 0.36 5.90
C GLY A 79 -14.00 1.19 5.33
N ASN A 80 -13.81 2.51 5.19
CA ASN A 80 -14.83 3.39 4.65
C ASN A 80 -14.83 3.41 3.13
N MET A 81 -13.77 2.93 2.52
CA MET A 81 -13.63 2.89 1.06
C MET A 81 -12.94 1.60 0.66
N SER A 82 -13.50 0.90 -0.32
CA SER A 82 -12.89 -0.30 -0.84
C SER A 82 -11.67 0.04 -1.69
N ALA A 83 -10.56 -0.69 -1.47
CA ALA A 83 -9.37 -0.51 -2.28
C ALA A 83 -9.65 -0.79 -3.75
N MET A 84 -10.46 -1.78 -4.04
CA MET A 84 -10.84 -2.11 -5.40
C MET A 84 -11.60 -0.95 -6.05
N THR A 85 -12.58 -0.41 -5.34
CA THR A 85 -13.35 0.74 -5.82
C THR A 85 -12.46 1.95 -6.05
N ALA A 86 -11.52 2.18 -5.13
CA ALA A 86 -10.59 3.30 -5.25
C ALA A 86 -9.73 3.16 -6.50
N ALA A 87 -9.28 1.95 -6.80
CA ALA A 87 -8.49 1.70 -7.99
C ALA A 87 -9.31 1.92 -9.27
N LEU A 88 -10.54 1.47 -9.27
CA LEU A 88 -11.41 1.61 -10.44
C LEU A 88 -11.80 3.05 -10.70
N SER A 89 -11.94 3.86 -9.66
CA SER A 89 -12.36 5.25 -9.80
C SER A 89 -11.20 6.21 -9.99
N GLY A 90 -9.96 5.73 -9.95
CA GLY A 90 -8.78 6.57 -10.12
C GLY A 90 -8.30 7.25 -8.86
N VAL A 91 -8.94 7.00 -7.73
CA VAL A 91 -8.50 7.52 -6.43
C VAL A 91 -7.16 6.91 -6.06
N LEU A 92 -7.00 5.64 -6.38
CA LEU A 92 -5.76 4.91 -6.16
C LEU A 92 -5.19 4.54 -7.52
N ALA A 93 -3.99 5.01 -7.82
CA ALA A 93 -3.35 4.76 -9.10
C ALA A 93 -2.31 3.65 -8.95
N ILE A 94 -2.29 2.73 -9.90
CA ILE A 94 -1.39 1.59 -9.87
C ILE A 94 -0.55 1.61 -11.13
N GLU A 95 0.78 1.54 -10.95
CA GLU A 95 1.73 1.41 -12.07
C GLU A 95 2.48 0.10 -11.91
N GLY A 96 2.68 -0.59 -13.01
CA GLY A 96 3.37 -1.88 -13.01
C GLY A 96 2.40 -3.03 -13.11
N GLU A 97 2.74 -4.13 -12.47
CA GLU A 97 1.95 -5.37 -12.53
C GLU A 97 0.66 -5.25 -11.72
N LEU A 98 -0.46 -5.17 -12.41
CA LEU A 98 -1.75 -5.09 -11.72
C LEU A 98 -2.02 -6.34 -10.87
N GLY A 99 -1.60 -7.50 -11.35
CA GLY A 99 -1.77 -8.72 -10.58
C GLY A 99 -1.08 -8.68 -9.23
N LEU A 100 0.11 -8.06 -9.18
CA LEU A 100 0.82 -7.89 -7.91
C LEU A 100 0.06 -6.95 -6.99
N ALA A 101 -0.48 -5.86 -7.55
CA ALA A 101 -1.24 -4.91 -6.73
C ALA A 101 -2.46 -5.57 -6.13
N MET A 102 -3.13 -6.44 -6.87
CA MET A 102 -4.30 -7.13 -6.38
C MET A 102 -3.98 -8.09 -5.23
N GLN A 103 -2.75 -8.59 -5.19
CA GLN A 103 -2.34 -9.45 -4.09
C GLN A 103 -2.25 -8.71 -2.77
N LEU A 104 -2.09 -7.39 -2.81
CA LEU A 104 -2.04 -6.59 -1.59
C LEU A 104 -3.39 -6.48 -0.89
N VAL A 105 -4.48 -6.63 -1.63
CA VAL A 105 -5.80 -6.45 -1.03
C VAL A 105 -6.00 -7.37 0.18
N PRO A 106 -5.78 -8.69 0.06
CA PRO A 106 -5.96 -9.55 1.23
C PRO A 106 -4.88 -9.37 2.29
N ILE A 107 -3.73 -8.79 1.93
CA ILE A 107 -2.63 -8.64 2.88
C ILE A 107 -2.85 -7.46 3.81
N PHE A 108 -3.29 -6.32 3.28
CA PHE A 108 -3.45 -5.10 4.06
C PHE A 108 -4.89 -4.62 4.17
N PHE A 109 -5.73 -4.98 3.22
CA PHE A 109 -7.08 -4.41 3.13
C PHE A 109 -8.16 -5.47 3.23
N ASP A 110 -7.80 -6.65 3.68
CA ASP A 110 -8.74 -7.77 3.76
C ASP A 110 -9.89 -7.46 4.70
N GLY A 111 -11.07 -7.94 4.33
CA GLY A 111 -12.27 -7.75 5.13
C GLY A 111 -13.03 -6.49 4.82
N GLN A 112 -12.39 -5.53 4.19
CA GLN A 112 -13.03 -4.26 3.89
C GLN A 112 -13.73 -4.27 2.53
N ALA A 113 -13.06 -4.83 1.55
CA ALA A 113 -13.60 -4.88 0.21
C ALA A 113 -14.72 -5.89 0.06
N LEU A 114 -14.85 -6.78 1.03
CA LEU A 114 -15.84 -7.84 0.97
C LEU A 114 -17.12 -7.51 1.70
N MET A 115 -17.15 -6.42 2.42
CA MET A 115 -18.28 -6.05 3.26
C MET A 115 -19.25 -5.12 2.56
#